data_fdff7ef9fa2d99e5b0a05adf8f49d855
#
_entry.id   fdff7ef9fa2d99e5b0a05adf8f49d855
#
_cell.length_a   1.000
_cell.length_b   1.000
_cell.length_c   1.000
_cell.angle_alpha   90.00
_cell.angle_beta   90.00
_cell.angle_gamma   90.00
#
_symmetry.space_group_name_H-M   'P 1'
#
loop_
_entity.id
_entity.type
_entity.pdbx_description
1 polymer ?
#
loop_
_entity_poly.entity_id
_entity_poly.type
_entity_poly.pdbx_seq_one_letter_code
_entity_poly.pdbx_strand_id
1 'polypeptide(L)'
;MARLFARIRTIAAAFGLLLMIVGPASSPASAQVNPNASAVQEQQLLNQLKSIQGLGTIPDTKSYVLEHPAGRDWQYFHNVTLRWIAAIAILGLFGALVIFYLVRGSVKLESGFSGRKIVRFNWFERFVHWMTAVCFIILGLTGLNITFGRPLLLPLIGADNFTAWSEWAKYAHNFLSFPFTIGVVLIALMWLAGNIPNRTDIEWLKERGGIVGDKHPAADRFNAGQKVVYWVVVLGGVLVAITGYMLMFPFYGTTIDTMQRAEMIHAAVSYTHLTLPTKRIV
;
A
#
# COMPACT_ATOMS: atom_id res chain seq x y z
N MET A 1 -32.86 4.13 -8.17
CA MET A 1 -31.95 4.97 -8.97
C MET A 1 -31.66 6.31 -8.29
N ALA A 2 -32.64 7.18 -7.99
CA ALA A 2 -32.41 8.51 -7.41
C ALA A 2 -31.59 8.53 -6.09
N ARG A 3 -31.80 7.57 -5.18
CA ARG A 3 -31.06 7.45 -3.92
C ARG A 3 -29.59 7.02 -4.11
N LEU A 4 -29.26 6.33 -5.18
CA LEU A 4 -27.90 5.93 -5.53
C LEU A 4 -27.11 7.14 -6.07
N PHE A 5 -27.73 7.94 -6.96
CA PHE A 5 -27.13 9.16 -7.50
C PHE A 5 -26.90 10.23 -6.42
N ALA A 6 -27.82 10.37 -5.44
CA ALA A 6 -27.62 11.26 -4.30
C ALA A 6 -26.42 10.85 -3.45
N ARG A 7 -26.22 9.55 -3.21
CA ARG A 7 -25.08 9.04 -2.43
C ARG A 7 -23.76 9.18 -3.17
N ILE A 8 -23.73 8.97 -4.49
CA ILE A 8 -22.54 9.19 -5.32
C ILE A 8 -22.16 10.67 -5.33
N ARG A 9 -23.13 11.59 -5.42
CA ARG A 9 -22.87 13.04 -5.34
C ARG A 9 -22.29 13.47 -3.99
N THR A 10 -22.74 12.88 -2.89
CA THR A 10 -22.22 13.18 -1.55
C THR A 10 -20.78 12.64 -1.37
N ILE A 11 -20.48 11.48 -1.92
CA ILE A 11 -19.13 10.91 -1.91
C ILE A 11 -18.20 11.71 -2.82
N ALA A 12 -18.67 12.12 -4.01
CA ALA A 12 -17.90 12.94 -4.93
C ALA A 12 -17.65 14.36 -4.37
N ALA A 13 -18.63 14.94 -3.64
CA ALA A 13 -18.44 16.22 -2.96
C ALA A 13 -17.45 16.14 -1.81
N ALA A 14 -17.47 15.06 -1.01
CA ALA A 14 -16.50 14.82 0.04
C ALA A 14 -15.08 14.58 -0.52
N PHE A 15 -14.99 13.92 -1.66
CA PHE A 15 -13.73 13.69 -2.36
C PHE A 15 -13.20 14.97 -3.02
N GLY A 16 -14.08 15.79 -3.59
CA GLY A 16 -13.74 17.11 -4.13
C GLY A 16 -13.27 18.10 -3.05
N LEU A 17 -13.86 18.05 -1.85
CA LEU A 17 -13.43 18.86 -0.71
C LEU A 17 -12.06 18.42 -0.18
N LEU A 18 -11.76 17.12 -0.18
CA LEU A 18 -10.46 16.57 0.20
C LEU A 18 -9.37 16.97 -0.82
N LEU A 19 -9.70 17.01 -2.12
CA LEU A 19 -8.81 17.47 -3.18
C LEU A 19 -8.60 19.00 -3.17
N MET A 20 -9.56 19.77 -2.71
CA MET A 20 -9.41 21.24 -2.59
C MET A 20 -8.53 21.65 -1.39
N ILE A 21 -8.40 20.79 -0.35
CA ILE A 21 -7.46 21.03 0.76
C ILE A 21 -6.02 20.80 0.32
N VAL A 22 -5.80 20.01 -0.74
CA VAL A 22 -4.50 19.79 -1.38
C VAL A 22 -4.39 20.71 -2.62
N GLY A 23 -4.72 22.00 -2.46
CA GLY A 23 -4.50 22.98 -3.51
C GLY A 23 -3.01 23.12 -3.83
N PRO A 24 -2.63 23.39 -5.10
CA PRO A 24 -1.23 23.48 -5.49
C PRO A 24 -0.60 24.70 -4.80
N ALA A 25 0.16 24.46 -3.75
CA ALA A 25 1.26 25.36 -3.43
C ALA A 25 2.27 25.16 -4.56
N SER A 26 2.11 25.92 -5.64
CA SER A 26 3.12 26.03 -6.69
C SER A 26 4.31 26.81 -6.13
N SER A 27 5.08 26.14 -5.29
CA SER A 27 6.47 26.55 -5.08
C SER A 27 7.26 25.86 -6.20
N PRO A 28 8.11 26.61 -6.94
CA PRO A 28 9.04 25.98 -7.84
C PRO A 28 9.79 24.93 -7.02
N ALA A 29 9.92 23.71 -7.56
CA ALA A 29 10.70 22.65 -6.96
C ALA A 29 12.14 23.16 -6.88
N SER A 30 12.47 23.81 -5.77
CA SER A 30 13.85 24.00 -5.36
C SER A 30 14.36 22.58 -5.19
N ALA A 31 15.30 22.18 -6.03
CA ALA A 31 16.05 20.96 -5.79
C ALA A 31 16.37 20.94 -4.30
N GLN A 32 16.07 19.85 -3.63
CA GLN A 32 16.23 19.74 -2.18
C GLN A 32 17.72 19.82 -1.89
N VAL A 33 18.20 21.06 -1.80
CA VAL A 33 19.56 21.37 -1.41
C VAL A 33 19.66 20.88 0.02
N ASN A 34 20.64 20.05 0.30
CA ASN A 34 20.97 19.65 1.66
C ASN A 34 21.02 20.91 2.52
N PRO A 35 20.13 21.11 3.50
CA PRO A 35 20.02 22.35 4.24
C PRO A 35 21.30 22.71 5.03
N ASN A 36 22.22 21.75 5.16
CA ASN A 36 23.48 21.90 5.89
C ASN A 36 24.71 22.12 4.98
N ALA A 37 24.55 22.13 3.65
CA ALA A 37 25.66 22.38 2.73
C ALA A 37 25.35 23.58 1.83
N SER A 38 26.18 24.61 1.88
CA SER A 38 26.11 25.68 0.88
C SER A 38 26.47 25.09 -0.48
N ALA A 39 25.82 25.54 -1.56
CA ALA A 39 26.14 25.11 -2.93
C ALA A 39 27.63 25.22 -3.28
N VAL A 40 28.33 26.14 -2.62
CA VAL A 40 29.78 26.34 -2.75
C VAL A 40 30.55 25.16 -2.14
N GLN A 41 30.14 24.64 -0.98
CA GLN A 41 30.81 23.51 -0.33
C GLN A 41 30.57 22.21 -1.11
N GLU A 42 29.38 22.04 -1.66
CA GLU A 42 29.03 20.88 -2.49
C GLU A 42 29.84 20.91 -3.80
N GLN A 43 30.00 22.06 -4.41
CA GLN A 43 30.82 22.24 -5.62
C GLN A 43 32.31 22.07 -5.34
N GLN A 44 32.81 22.51 -4.17
CA GLN A 44 34.17 22.25 -3.72
C GLN A 44 34.41 20.77 -3.47
N LEU A 45 33.46 20.07 -2.83
CA LEU A 45 33.52 18.62 -2.62
C LEU A 45 33.53 17.87 -3.95
N LEU A 46 32.66 18.23 -4.88
CA LEU A 46 32.63 17.68 -6.24
C LEU A 46 33.95 17.92 -7.00
N ASN A 47 34.53 19.09 -6.86
CA ASN A 47 35.82 19.39 -7.48
C ASN A 47 36.99 18.62 -6.82
N GLN A 48 36.95 18.43 -5.51
CA GLN A 48 37.89 17.56 -4.79
C GLN A 48 37.76 16.10 -5.22
N LEU A 49 36.55 15.60 -5.37
CA LEU A 49 36.26 14.23 -5.87
C LEU A 49 36.74 14.06 -7.33
N LYS A 50 36.58 15.07 -8.17
CA LYS A 50 37.11 15.07 -9.54
C LYS A 50 38.65 15.15 -9.61
N SER A 51 39.30 15.70 -8.59
CA SER A 51 40.75 15.80 -8.48
C SER A 51 41.45 14.56 -7.89
N ILE A 52 40.67 13.59 -7.37
CA ILE A 52 41.21 12.29 -6.97
C ILE A 52 41.65 11.53 -8.22
N GLN A 53 42.89 11.71 -8.59
CA GLN A 53 43.53 11.00 -9.69
C GLN A 53 43.93 9.58 -9.24
N GLY A 54 43.01 8.70 -9.38
CA GLY A 54 43.23 7.27 -9.28
C GLY A 54 42.37 6.60 -10.33
N LEU A 55 42.76 6.74 -11.59
CA LEU A 55 42.11 6.03 -12.69
C LEU A 55 42.34 4.53 -12.54
N GLY A 56 41.39 3.84 -11.98
CA GLY A 56 41.26 2.40 -12.19
C GLY A 56 41.08 2.14 -13.70
N THR A 57 41.91 1.32 -14.27
CA THR A 57 41.89 0.91 -15.69
C THR A 57 40.72 0.03 -16.08
N ILE A 58 39.55 0.28 -15.52
CA ILE A 58 38.32 -0.42 -15.89
C ILE A 58 37.61 0.41 -16.97
N PRO A 59 37.49 -0.07 -18.20
CA PRO A 59 36.79 0.65 -19.28
C PRO A 59 35.31 0.57 -19.13
N ASP A 60 34.77 1.14 -18.07
CA ASP A 60 33.32 1.24 -17.81
C ASP A 60 32.98 2.70 -17.51
N THR A 61 31.93 3.21 -18.12
CA THR A 61 31.37 4.53 -17.84
C THR A 61 31.03 4.73 -16.36
N LYS A 62 30.90 3.65 -15.60
CA LYS A 62 30.65 3.64 -14.15
C LYS A 62 31.92 3.80 -13.31
N SER A 63 33.12 3.75 -13.91
CA SER A 63 34.40 3.94 -13.20
C SER A 63 34.55 5.32 -12.54
N TYR A 64 33.73 6.29 -12.96
CA TYR A 64 33.69 7.64 -12.39
C TYR A 64 32.67 7.82 -11.26
N VAL A 65 31.91 6.76 -10.93
CA VAL A 65 30.89 6.80 -9.88
C VAL A 65 31.36 5.97 -8.71
N LEU A 66 31.54 6.61 -7.54
CA LEU A 66 31.81 5.91 -6.29
C LEU A 66 30.53 5.16 -5.86
N GLU A 67 30.45 3.90 -6.19
CA GLU A 67 29.38 3.01 -5.71
C GLU A 67 29.91 2.08 -4.63
N HIS A 68 29.18 1.97 -3.53
CA HIS A 68 29.43 0.89 -2.58
C HIS A 68 29.11 -0.44 -3.26
N PRO A 69 30.01 -1.47 -3.20
CA PRO A 69 29.79 -2.76 -3.89
C PRO A 69 28.44 -3.39 -3.58
N ALA A 70 28.03 -3.40 -2.31
CA ALA A 70 26.71 -3.90 -1.90
C ALA A 70 25.54 -3.02 -2.42
N GLY A 71 25.77 -1.76 -2.76
CA GLY A 71 24.76 -0.88 -3.34
C GLY A 71 24.34 -1.31 -4.74
N ARG A 72 25.25 -1.88 -5.52
CA ARG A 72 24.96 -2.41 -6.86
C ARG A 72 24.08 -3.64 -6.80
N ASP A 73 24.38 -4.56 -5.89
CA ASP A 73 23.57 -5.77 -5.67
C ASP A 73 22.17 -5.40 -5.17
N TRP A 74 22.10 -4.43 -4.26
CA TRP A 74 20.82 -3.88 -3.79
C TRP A 74 20.01 -3.25 -4.93
N GLN A 75 20.64 -2.44 -5.78
CA GLN A 75 19.98 -1.80 -6.91
C GLN A 75 19.40 -2.82 -7.88
N TYR A 76 20.14 -3.88 -8.18
CA TYR A 76 19.66 -4.99 -9.02
C TYR A 76 18.49 -5.72 -8.35
N PHE A 77 18.65 -6.10 -7.09
CA PHE A 77 17.60 -6.77 -6.33
C PHE A 77 16.31 -5.94 -6.29
N HIS A 78 16.40 -4.67 -5.93
CA HIS A 78 15.27 -3.77 -5.83
C HIS A 78 14.61 -3.49 -7.19
N ASN A 79 15.40 -3.18 -8.21
CA ASN A 79 14.87 -2.75 -9.51
C ASN A 79 14.45 -3.90 -10.43
N VAL A 80 14.93 -5.10 -10.19
CA VAL A 80 14.63 -6.26 -11.03
C VAL A 80 13.92 -7.34 -10.24
N THR A 81 14.59 -7.95 -9.27
CA THR A 81 14.10 -9.13 -8.55
C THR A 81 12.81 -8.83 -7.78
N LEU A 82 12.80 -7.76 -6.99
CA LEU A 82 11.63 -7.39 -6.16
C LEU A 82 10.42 -7.04 -7.03
N ARG A 83 10.61 -6.40 -8.19
CA ARG A 83 9.52 -6.12 -9.13
C ARG A 83 8.91 -7.40 -9.71
N TRP A 84 9.72 -8.38 -10.09
CA TRP A 84 9.21 -9.66 -10.58
C TRP A 84 8.47 -10.42 -9.49
N ILE A 85 8.99 -10.44 -8.27
CA ILE A 85 8.30 -11.03 -7.11
C ILE A 85 6.94 -10.35 -6.91
N ALA A 86 6.88 -9.02 -6.93
CA ALA A 86 5.66 -8.24 -6.80
C ALA A 86 4.66 -8.55 -7.92
N ALA A 87 5.11 -8.55 -9.17
CA ALA A 87 4.26 -8.85 -10.33
C ALA A 87 3.67 -10.26 -10.24
N ILE A 88 4.49 -11.27 -9.93
CA ILE A 88 4.05 -12.66 -9.78
C ILE A 88 3.07 -12.78 -8.61
N ALA A 89 3.33 -12.14 -7.46
CA ALA A 89 2.44 -12.19 -6.31
C ALA A 89 1.07 -11.56 -6.62
N ILE A 90 1.05 -10.37 -7.20
CA ILE A 90 -0.19 -9.65 -7.53
C ILE A 90 -0.98 -10.40 -8.62
N LEU A 91 -0.35 -10.71 -9.74
CA LEU A 91 -1.02 -11.35 -10.87
C LEU A 91 -1.39 -12.80 -10.56
N GLY A 92 -0.53 -13.52 -9.84
CA GLY A 92 -0.77 -14.90 -9.43
C GLY A 92 -1.96 -15.02 -8.50
N LEU A 93 -2.05 -14.15 -7.48
CA LEU A 93 -3.19 -14.17 -6.57
C LEU A 93 -4.47 -13.67 -7.23
N PHE A 94 -4.39 -12.64 -8.07
CA PHE A 94 -5.53 -12.20 -8.87
C PHE A 94 -6.03 -13.32 -9.78
N GLY A 95 -5.13 -14.01 -10.48
CA GLY A 95 -5.45 -15.19 -11.31
C GLY A 95 -6.07 -16.31 -10.47
N ALA A 96 -5.52 -16.61 -9.30
CA ALA A 96 -6.09 -17.61 -8.39
C ALA A 96 -7.51 -17.25 -7.93
N LEU A 97 -7.78 -15.98 -7.63
CA LEU A 97 -9.13 -15.51 -7.27
C LEU A 97 -10.10 -15.62 -8.45
N VAL A 98 -9.66 -15.29 -9.67
CA VAL A 98 -10.48 -15.46 -10.87
C VAL A 98 -10.80 -16.93 -11.11
N ILE A 99 -9.80 -17.81 -11.06
CA ILE A 99 -9.99 -19.26 -11.21
C ILE A 99 -10.94 -19.78 -10.14
N PHE A 100 -10.73 -19.41 -8.88
CA PHE A 100 -11.62 -19.80 -7.79
C PHE A 100 -13.07 -19.36 -8.04
N TYR A 101 -13.27 -18.12 -8.52
CA TYR A 101 -14.60 -17.63 -8.84
C TYR A 101 -15.25 -18.39 -10.00
N LEU A 102 -14.49 -18.69 -11.04
CA LEU A 102 -14.97 -19.44 -12.20
C LEU A 102 -15.34 -20.89 -11.85
N VAL A 103 -14.56 -21.53 -10.97
CA VAL A 103 -14.79 -22.94 -10.56
C VAL A 103 -15.90 -23.04 -9.51
N ARG A 104 -15.90 -22.17 -8.50
CA ARG A 104 -16.80 -22.27 -7.33
C ARG A 104 -18.04 -21.39 -7.46
N GLY A 105 -17.96 -20.30 -8.21
CA GLY A 105 -19.01 -19.29 -8.30
C GLY A 105 -19.24 -18.53 -6.99
N SER A 106 -20.47 -18.06 -6.78
CA SER A 106 -20.89 -17.41 -5.54
C SER A 106 -21.45 -18.42 -4.56
N VAL A 107 -21.02 -18.38 -3.31
CA VAL A 107 -21.61 -19.17 -2.22
C VAL A 107 -22.98 -18.56 -1.89
N LYS A 108 -24.05 -19.35 -2.07
CA LYS A 108 -25.44 -18.95 -1.80
C LYS A 108 -25.84 -19.36 -0.39
N LEU A 109 -26.74 -18.60 0.24
CA LEU A 109 -27.38 -18.97 1.50
C LEU A 109 -28.45 -20.01 1.20
N GLU A 110 -28.47 -21.16 1.91
CA GLU A 110 -29.46 -22.22 1.72
C GLU A 110 -30.88 -21.75 2.10
N SER A 111 -31.01 -21.01 3.20
CA SER A 111 -32.29 -20.53 3.71
C SER A 111 -32.75 -19.19 3.11
N GLY A 112 -32.00 -18.61 2.17
CA GLY A 112 -32.28 -17.28 1.62
C GLY A 112 -32.08 -16.17 2.65
N PHE A 113 -32.64 -14.98 2.36
CA PHE A 113 -32.57 -13.83 3.27
C PHE A 113 -33.72 -13.88 4.29
N SER A 114 -33.40 -13.65 5.57
CA SER A 114 -34.38 -13.64 6.66
C SER A 114 -35.41 -12.50 6.61
N GLY A 115 -35.28 -11.57 5.69
CA GLY A 115 -36.11 -10.36 5.62
C GLY A 115 -35.83 -9.33 6.74
N ARG A 116 -35.15 -9.70 7.79
CA ARG A 116 -34.81 -8.81 8.91
C ARG A 116 -33.54 -8.01 8.58
N LYS A 117 -33.60 -6.70 8.75
CA LYS A 117 -32.47 -5.80 8.61
C LYS A 117 -31.93 -5.42 9.99
N ILE A 118 -30.68 -5.76 10.27
CA ILE A 118 -29.98 -5.35 11.47
C ILE A 118 -28.87 -4.34 11.11
N VAL A 119 -28.67 -3.35 11.97
CA VAL A 119 -27.53 -2.41 11.83
C VAL A 119 -26.30 -3.11 12.37
N ARG A 120 -25.49 -3.68 11.47
CA ARG A 120 -24.24 -4.37 11.84
C ARG A 120 -23.11 -3.38 12.19
N PHE A 121 -23.07 -2.27 11.50
CA PHE A 121 -22.07 -1.20 11.67
C PHE A 121 -22.79 0.14 11.78
N ASN A 122 -22.42 0.95 12.77
CA ASN A 122 -22.90 2.31 12.92
C ASN A 122 -22.30 3.23 11.85
N TRP A 123 -22.74 4.49 11.81
CA TRP A 123 -22.29 5.46 10.79
C TRP A 123 -20.79 5.78 10.93
N PHE A 124 -20.26 5.84 12.18
CA PHE A 124 -18.88 6.17 12.45
C PHE A 124 -17.95 5.01 12.04
N GLU A 125 -18.31 3.75 12.38
CA GLU A 125 -17.57 2.57 11.92
C GLU A 125 -17.48 2.52 10.38
N ARG A 126 -18.58 2.86 9.70
CA ARG A 126 -18.60 2.92 8.22
C ARG A 126 -17.77 4.07 7.67
N PHE A 127 -17.80 5.23 8.32
CA PHE A 127 -16.97 6.37 7.93
C PHE A 127 -15.48 6.03 8.02
N VAL A 128 -15.04 5.52 9.17
CA VAL A 128 -13.63 5.12 9.38
C VAL A 128 -13.20 4.05 8.38
N HIS A 129 -14.04 3.03 8.17
CA HIS A 129 -13.76 1.99 7.18
C HIS A 129 -13.58 2.57 5.77
N TRP A 130 -14.51 3.42 5.32
CA TRP A 130 -14.44 3.97 3.96
C TRP A 130 -13.31 4.98 3.79
N MET A 131 -13.03 5.79 4.80
CA MET A 131 -11.86 6.66 4.82
C MET A 131 -10.58 5.85 4.66
N THR A 132 -10.40 4.82 5.48
CA THR A 132 -9.23 3.95 5.42
C THR A 132 -9.14 3.24 4.07
N ALA A 133 -10.25 2.69 3.56
CA ALA A 133 -10.29 1.97 2.30
C ALA A 133 -9.96 2.88 1.10
N VAL A 134 -10.49 4.11 1.06
CA VAL A 134 -10.16 5.07 -0.01
C VAL A 134 -8.70 5.48 0.04
N CYS A 135 -8.18 5.80 1.23
CA CYS A 135 -6.77 6.09 1.40
C CYS A 135 -5.91 4.90 0.95
N PHE A 136 -6.26 3.68 1.35
CA PHE A 136 -5.54 2.46 0.96
C PHE A 136 -5.52 2.26 -0.56
N ILE A 137 -6.65 2.46 -1.25
CA ILE A 137 -6.72 2.33 -2.71
C ILE A 137 -5.78 3.33 -3.38
N ILE A 138 -5.80 4.60 -2.95
CA ILE A 138 -4.94 5.63 -3.53
C ILE A 138 -3.47 5.35 -3.20
N LEU A 139 -3.15 4.96 -1.96
CA LEU A 139 -1.80 4.55 -1.56
C LEU A 139 -1.32 3.35 -2.37
N GLY A 140 -2.19 2.37 -2.62
CA GLY A 140 -1.88 1.22 -3.47
C GLY A 140 -1.57 1.62 -4.92
N LEU A 141 -2.41 2.45 -5.53
CA LEU A 141 -2.20 2.93 -6.91
C LEU A 141 -0.94 3.77 -7.05
N THR A 142 -0.68 4.66 -6.09
CA THR A 142 0.53 5.49 -6.08
C THR A 142 1.78 4.67 -5.77
N GLY A 143 1.69 3.68 -4.89
CA GLY A 143 2.76 2.71 -4.64
C GLY A 143 3.08 1.83 -5.86
N LEU A 144 2.06 1.39 -6.59
CA LEU A 144 2.24 0.69 -7.88
C LEU A 144 2.92 1.58 -8.92
N ASN A 145 2.61 2.88 -8.93
CA ASN A 145 3.32 3.83 -9.79
C ASN A 145 4.80 3.94 -9.41
N ILE A 146 5.14 3.98 -8.12
CA ILE A 146 6.54 4.01 -7.67
C ILE A 146 7.28 2.75 -8.14
N THR A 147 6.65 1.59 -8.08
CA THR A 147 7.28 0.30 -8.43
C THR A 147 7.32 0.05 -9.94
N PHE A 148 6.19 0.23 -10.62
CA PHE A 148 5.98 -0.17 -12.01
C PHE A 148 5.79 1.00 -12.98
N GLY A 149 5.67 2.24 -12.49
CA GLY A 149 5.35 3.39 -13.34
C GLY A 149 6.40 3.62 -14.42
N ARG A 150 7.68 3.53 -14.09
CA ARG A 150 8.75 3.74 -15.08
C ARG A 150 8.71 2.74 -16.24
N PRO A 151 8.63 1.42 -16.04
CA PRO A 151 8.54 0.48 -17.15
C PRO A 151 7.21 0.50 -17.89
N LEU A 152 6.09 0.87 -17.25
CA LEU A 152 4.76 0.78 -17.84
C LEU A 152 4.22 2.12 -18.36
N LEU A 153 4.33 3.20 -17.57
CA LEU A 153 3.72 4.48 -17.90
C LEU A 153 4.65 5.39 -18.70
N LEU A 154 5.95 5.42 -18.38
CA LEU A 154 6.91 6.28 -19.07
C LEU A 154 6.89 6.10 -20.60
N PRO A 155 6.85 4.87 -21.17
CA PRO A 155 6.77 4.69 -22.60
C PRO A 155 5.45 5.16 -23.23
N LEU A 156 4.37 5.23 -22.43
CA LEU A 156 3.03 5.58 -22.90
C LEU A 156 2.77 7.09 -22.89
N ILE A 157 3.21 7.79 -21.84
CA ILE A 157 2.87 9.20 -21.60
C ILE A 157 4.04 10.16 -21.79
N GLY A 158 5.25 9.64 -22.02
CA GLY A 158 6.48 10.43 -22.18
C GLY A 158 7.09 10.92 -20.87
N ALA A 159 8.30 11.45 -20.93
CA ALA A 159 9.11 11.76 -19.76
C ALA A 159 8.52 12.90 -18.90
N ASP A 160 8.07 13.98 -19.53
CA ASP A 160 7.56 15.15 -18.83
C ASP A 160 6.25 14.85 -18.07
N ASN A 161 5.30 14.21 -18.74
CA ASN A 161 4.04 13.82 -18.15
C ASN A 161 4.23 12.77 -17.06
N PHE A 162 5.16 11.82 -17.26
CA PHE A 162 5.48 10.80 -16.26
C PHE A 162 6.11 11.43 -15.02
N THR A 163 6.98 12.41 -15.19
CA THR A 163 7.62 13.14 -14.07
C THR A 163 6.55 13.88 -13.26
N ALA A 164 5.71 14.67 -13.92
CA ALA A 164 4.63 15.41 -13.26
C ALA A 164 3.66 14.47 -12.54
N TRP A 165 3.25 13.39 -13.19
CA TRP A 165 2.39 12.36 -12.58
C TRP A 165 3.03 11.71 -11.36
N SER A 166 4.32 11.33 -11.44
CA SER A 166 5.02 10.66 -10.36
C SER A 166 5.24 11.57 -9.16
N GLU A 167 5.45 12.86 -9.39
CA GLU A 167 5.52 13.86 -8.32
C GLU A 167 4.19 13.95 -7.56
N TRP A 168 3.07 14.10 -8.26
CA TRP A 168 1.74 14.09 -7.65
C TRP A 168 1.43 12.78 -6.92
N ALA A 169 1.79 11.64 -7.52
CA ALA A 169 1.62 10.34 -6.91
C ALA A 169 2.42 10.23 -5.60
N LYS A 170 3.64 10.75 -5.56
CA LYS A 170 4.47 10.79 -4.36
C LYS A 170 3.86 11.67 -3.26
N TYR A 171 3.37 12.88 -3.61
CA TYR A 171 2.68 13.74 -2.65
C TYR A 171 1.42 13.05 -2.09
N ALA A 172 0.57 12.52 -2.97
CA ALA A 172 -0.62 11.80 -2.54
C ALA A 172 -0.28 10.61 -1.62
N HIS A 173 0.77 9.83 -1.96
CA HIS A 173 1.24 8.71 -1.16
C HIS A 173 1.66 9.17 0.24
N ASN A 174 2.47 10.21 0.33
CA ASN A 174 2.97 10.71 1.60
C ASN A 174 1.84 11.28 2.48
N PHE A 175 0.99 12.17 1.92
CA PHE A 175 -0.05 12.83 2.72
C PHE A 175 -1.20 11.91 3.12
N LEU A 176 -1.62 10.99 2.25
CA LEU A 176 -2.70 10.05 2.57
C LEU A 176 -2.27 8.93 3.53
N SER A 177 -0.98 8.77 3.78
CA SER A 177 -0.48 7.85 4.80
C SER A 177 -0.96 8.23 6.21
N PHE A 178 -1.13 9.53 6.52
CA PHE A 178 -1.61 9.99 7.83
C PHE A 178 -3.05 9.57 8.12
N PRO A 179 -4.06 9.95 7.29
CA PRO A 179 -5.43 9.50 7.52
C PRO A 179 -5.57 7.97 7.41
N PHE A 180 -4.78 7.30 6.58
CA PHE A 180 -4.72 5.84 6.55
C PHE A 180 -4.27 5.26 7.90
N THR A 181 -3.18 5.76 8.47
CA THR A 181 -2.66 5.30 9.76
C THR A 181 -3.67 5.53 10.89
N ILE A 182 -4.29 6.72 10.93
CA ILE A 182 -5.37 7.01 11.88
C ILE A 182 -6.52 6.01 11.70
N GLY A 183 -6.89 5.73 10.46
CA GLY A 183 -7.93 4.76 10.14
C GLY A 183 -7.61 3.35 10.61
N VAL A 184 -6.38 2.87 10.40
CA VAL A 184 -5.92 1.56 10.88
C VAL A 184 -5.99 1.47 12.40
N VAL A 185 -5.54 2.50 13.13
CA VAL A 185 -5.60 2.56 14.59
C VAL A 185 -7.06 2.54 15.08
N LEU A 186 -7.94 3.33 14.46
CA LEU A 186 -9.35 3.35 14.82
C LEU A 186 -10.03 2.01 14.54
N ILE A 187 -9.77 1.37 13.40
CA ILE A 187 -10.27 0.02 13.07
C ILE A 187 -9.77 -1.00 14.10
N ALA A 188 -8.48 -0.92 14.47
CA ALA A 188 -7.91 -1.79 15.47
C ALA A 188 -8.65 -1.68 16.80
N LEU A 189 -8.87 -0.45 17.28
CA LEU A 189 -9.52 -0.22 18.57
C LEU A 189 -11.02 -0.55 18.56
N MET A 190 -11.75 -0.15 17.51
CA MET A 190 -13.21 -0.33 17.44
C MET A 190 -13.63 -1.80 17.33
N TRP A 191 -12.86 -2.61 16.63
CA TRP A 191 -13.26 -3.99 16.35
C TRP A 191 -12.43 -5.04 17.10
N LEU A 192 -11.50 -4.63 17.96
CA LEU A 192 -10.64 -5.52 18.72
C LEU A 192 -11.43 -6.60 19.47
N ALA A 193 -12.42 -6.19 20.27
CA ALA A 193 -13.19 -7.10 21.11
C ALA A 193 -13.94 -8.17 20.29
N GLY A 194 -14.46 -7.79 19.10
CA GLY A 194 -15.17 -8.73 18.23
C GLY A 194 -14.26 -9.66 17.42
N ASN A 195 -12.96 -9.36 17.37
CA ASN A 195 -11.98 -10.11 16.57
C ASN A 195 -10.98 -10.93 17.41
N ILE A 196 -11.22 -11.03 18.73
CA ILE A 196 -10.47 -11.97 19.58
C ILE A 196 -10.88 -13.39 19.20
N PRO A 197 -9.93 -14.30 18.93
CA PRO A 197 -10.22 -15.69 18.61
C PRO A 197 -10.96 -16.39 19.76
N ASN A 198 -11.90 -17.25 19.41
CA ASN A 198 -12.70 -18.02 20.36
C ASN A 198 -12.92 -19.48 19.90
N ARG A 199 -13.66 -20.29 20.68
CA ARG A 199 -13.88 -21.70 20.36
C ARG A 199 -14.73 -21.89 19.08
N THR A 200 -15.68 -21.02 18.81
CA THR A 200 -16.50 -21.05 17.59
C THR A 200 -15.66 -20.92 16.33
N ASP A 201 -14.55 -20.16 16.40
CA ASP A 201 -13.63 -20.01 15.26
C ASP A 201 -12.93 -21.33 14.93
N ILE A 202 -12.59 -22.13 15.96
CA ILE A 202 -11.95 -23.44 15.77
C ILE A 202 -12.94 -24.41 15.08
N GLU A 203 -14.22 -24.40 15.46
CA GLU A 203 -15.26 -25.21 14.83
C GLU A 203 -15.46 -24.76 13.38
N TRP A 204 -15.53 -23.44 13.15
CA TRP A 204 -15.63 -22.86 11.81
C TRP A 204 -14.46 -23.27 10.90
N LEU A 205 -13.23 -23.28 11.41
CA LEU A 205 -12.05 -23.73 10.68
C LEU A 205 -12.07 -25.22 10.37
N LYS A 206 -12.50 -26.08 11.33
CA LYS A 206 -12.65 -27.52 11.13
C LYS A 206 -13.65 -27.85 10.01
N GLU A 207 -14.69 -27.06 9.89
CA GLU A 207 -15.69 -27.18 8.84
C GLU A 207 -15.31 -26.41 7.55
N ARG A 208 -14.03 -25.99 7.44
CA ARG A 208 -13.49 -25.27 6.29
C ARG A 208 -14.30 -24.03 5.89
N GLY A 209 -14.93 -23.38 6.88
CA GLY A 209 -15.73 -22.18 6.68
C GLY A 209 -16.96 -22.35 5.81
N GLY A 210 -17.44 -23.58 5.60
CA GLY A 210 -18.52 -23.86 4.66
C GLY A 210 -18.16 -23.64 3.19
N ILE A 211 -16.86 -23.48 2.87
CA ILE A 211 -16.40 -23.30 1.48
C ILE A 211 -16.41 -24.62 0.74
N VAL A 212 -16.16 -25.71 1.44
CA VAL A 212 -16.13 -27.08 0.91
C VAL A 212 -17.14 -27.94 1.67
N GLY A 213 -18.14 -28.47 0.95
CA GLY A 213 -19.25 -29.25 1.53
C GLY A 213 -20.51 -28.41 1.79
N ASP A 214 -21.51 -29.01 2.38
CA ASP A 214 -22.85 -28.43 2.59
C ASP A 214 -23.08 -27.93 4.02
N LYS A 215 -22.02 -27.88 4.84
CA LYS A 215 -22.13 -27.43 6.22
C LYS A 215 -21.97 -25.91 6.31
N HIS A 216 -22.85 -25.27 7.08
CA HIS A 216 -22.78 -23.84 7.38
C HIS A 216 -22.46 -23.65 8.87
N PRO A 217 -21.16 -23.54 9.22
CA PRO A 217 -20.75 -23.39 10.62
C PRO A 217 -21.28 -22.09 11.22
N ALA A 218 -21.65 -22.16 12.51
CA ALA A 218 -22.07 -20.99 13.26
C ALA A 218 -20.93 -19.95 13.32
N ALA A 219 -21.30 -18.69 13.32
CA ALA A 219 -20.36 -17.59 13.47
C ALA A 219 -20.95 -16.51 14.38
N ASP A 220 -20.05 -15.85 15.12
CA ASP A 220 -20.40 -14.65 15.89
C ASP A 220 -20.53 -13.40 14.97
N ARG A 221 -20.41 -12.20 15.54
CA ARG A 221 -20.39 -10.96 14.75
C ARG A 221 -19.41 -11.03 13.57
N PHE A 222 -18.26 -11.67 13.79
CA PHE A 222 -17.24 -11.94 12.77
C PHE A 222 -16.90 -13.43 12.77
N ASN A 223 -16.84 -14.06 11.62
CA ASN A 223 -16.38 -15.45 11.49
C ASN A 223 -14.85 -15.52 11.51
N ALA A 224 -14.28 -16.72 11.68
CA ALA A 224 -12.84 -16.91 11.78
C ALA A 224 -12.07 -16.33 10.57
N GLY A 225 -12.60 -16.48 9.35
CA GLY A 225 -11.99 -15.88 8.16
C GLY A 225 -11.95 -14.35 8.21
N GLN A 226 -13.01 -13.72 8.70
CA GLN A 226 -13.06 -12.26 8.88
C GLN A 226 -12.09 -11.80 9.98
N LYS A 227 -11.94 -12.58 11.06
CA LYS A 227 -10.96 -12.29 12.12
C LYS A 227 -9.53 -12.39 11.59
N VAL A 228 -9.21 -13.39 10.77
CA VAL A 228 -7.89 -13.48 10.10
C VAL A 228 -7.64 -12.24 9.24
N VAL A 229 -8.60 -11.84 8.39
CA VAL A 229 -8.47 -10.63 7.56
C VAL A 229 -8.27 -9.39 8.43
N TYR A 230 -9.04 -9.25 9.52
CA TYR A 230 -8.86 -8.14 10.46
C TYR A 230 -7.43 -8.07 11.02
N TRP A 231 -6.90 -9.16 11.52
CA TRP A 231 -5.55 -9.20 12.08
C TRP A 231 -4.47 -8.94 11.04
N VAL A 232 -4.63 -9.49 9.84
CA VAL A 232 -3.72 -9.21 8.72
C VAL A 232 -3.75 -7.72 8.37
N VAL A 233 -4.93 -7.10 8.25
CA VAL A 233 -5.07 -5.67 7.93
C VAL A 233 -4.48 -4.79 9.03
N VAL A 234 -4.75 -5.10 10.30
CA VAL A 234 -4.25 -4.29 11.43
C VAL A 234 -2.73 -4.42 11.57
N LEU A 235 -2.21 -5.64 11.66
CA LEU A 235 -0.77 -5.87 11.84
C LEU A 235 0.03 -5.41 10.63
N GLY A 236 -0.43 -5.75 9.44
CA GLY A 236 0.22 -5.32 8.22
C GLY A 236 0.08 -3.81 7.98
N GLY A 237 -1.08 -3.22 8.27
CA GLY A 237 -1.28 -1.77 8.20
C GLY A 237 -0.36 -1.00 9.14
N VAL A 238 -0.17 -1.48 10.37
CA VAL A 238 0.81 -0.91 11.32
C VAL A 238 2.24 -1.05 10.79
N LEU A 239 2.58 -2.22 10.27
CA LEU A 239 3.93 -2.47 9.75
C LEU A 239 4.23 -1.61 8.52
N VAL A 240 3.27 -1.46 7.60
CA VAL A 240 3.38 -0.57 6.44
C VAL A 240 3.48 0.89 6.88
N ALA A 241 2.73 1.32 7.90
CA ALA A 241 2.80 2.68 8.43
C ALA A 241 4.19 2.96 9.04
N ILE A 242 4.70 2.08 9.91
CA ILE A 242 6.02 2.24 10.54
C ILE A 242 7.11 2.33 9.45
N THR A 243 7.15 1.37 8.55
CA THR A 243 8.15 1.35 7.47
C THR A 243 7.99 2.52 6.52
N GLY A 244 6.75 2.94 6.22
CA GLY A 244 6.47 4.11 5.41
C GLY A 244 6.99 5.41 6.03
N TYR A 245 6.80 5.60 7.33
CA TYR A 245 7.36 6.78 8.03
C TYR A 245 8.89 6.73 8.12
N MET A 246 9.50 5.56 8.29
CA MET A 246 10.95 5.44 8.19
C MET A 246 11.47 5.89 6.82
N LEU A 247 10.76 5.52 5.73
CA LEU A 247 11.10 5.93 4.37
C LEU A 247 10.80 7.41 4.10
N MET A 248 9.79 7.97 4.76
CA MET A 248 9.42 9.38 4.65
C MET A 248 10.41 10.31 5.38
N PHE A 249 10.98 9.83 6.49
CA PHE A 249 11.89 10.60 7.36
C PHE A 249 13.26 9.92 7.50
N PRO A 250 14.04 9.82 6.41
CA PRO A 250 15.24 8.97 6.34
C PRO A 250 16.38 9.41 7.26
N PHE A 251 16.33 10.61 7.83
CA PHE A 251 17.42 11.15 8.66
C PHE A 251 17.19 10.99 10.17
N TYR A 252 16.07 10.37 10.57
CA TYR A 252 15.75 10.15 11.98
C TYR A 252 16.17 8.75 12.42
N GLY A 253 17.42 8.61 12.86
CA GLY A 253 17.92 7.37 13.46
C GLY A 253 18.01 6.17 12.50
N THR A 254 17.96 6.41 11.18
CA THR A 254 18.02 5.35 10.17
C THR A 254 19.40 5.26 9.55
N THR A 255 19.87 4.05 9.31
CA THR A 255 21.06 3.75 8.52
C THR A 255 20.64 3.27 7.12
N ILE A 256 21.59 3.20 6.19
CA ILE A 256 21.33 2.67 4.84
C ILE A 256 20.73 1.26 4.91
N ASP A 257 21.25 0.39 5.76
CA ASP A 257 20.74 -0.98 5.95
C ASP A 257 19.30 -0.99 6.50
N THR A 258 19.00 -0.16 7.50
CA THR A 258 17.63 -0.07 8.04
C THR A 258 16.65 0.50 7.03
N MET A 259 17.07 1.45 6.18
CA MET A 259 16.24 1.98 5.09
C MET A 259 15.95 0.92 4.03
N GLN A 260 16.96 0.14 3.63
CA GLN A 260 16.78 -0.95 2.66
C GLN A 260 15.84 -2.02 3.18
N ARG A 261 15.97 -2.40 4.46
CA ARG A 261 15.03 -3.34 5.12
C ARG A 261 13.62 -2.77 5.21
N ALA A 262 13.48 -1.51 5.59
CA ALA A 262 12.19 -0.85 5.64
C ALA A 262 11.50 -0.84 4.26
N GLU A 263 12.24 -0.57 3.20
CA GLU A 263 11.73 -0.59 1.82
C GLU A 263 11.27 -1.99 1.40
N MET A 264 12.05 -3.04 1.68
CA MET A 264 11.66 -4.42 1.41
C MET A 264 10.36 -4.81 2.15
N ILE A 265 10.28 -4.50 3.44
CA ILE A 265 9.12 -4.84 4.27
C ILE A 265 7.91 -4.05 3.78
N HIS A 266 8.08 -2.75 3.54
CA HIS A 266 7.00 -1.88 3.04
C HIS A 266 6.43 -2.40 1.72
N ALA A 267 7.28 -2.72 0.76
CA ALA A 267 6.88 -3.27 -0.52
C ALA A 267 6.20 -4.64 -0.37
N ALA A 268 6.82 -5.59 0.32
CA ALA A 268 6.29 -6.95 0.47
C ALA A 268 4.92 -6.97 1.16
N VAL A 269 4.76 -6.20 2.24
CA VAL A 269 3.48 -6.12 2.97
C VAL A 269 2.42 -5.40 2.14
N SER A 270 2.78 -4.33 1.43
CA SER A 270 1.85 -3.60 0.54
C SER A 270 1.31 -4.51 -0.57
N TYR A 271 2.15 -5.33 -1.21
CA TYR A 271 1.71 -6.25 -2.25
C TYR A 271 0.77 -7.33 -1.73
N THR A 272 1.03 -7.88 -0.54
CA THR A 272 0.15 -8.87 0.07
C THR A 272 -1.20 -8.28 0.47
N HIS A 273 -1.25 -7.02 0.91
CA HIS A 273 -2.50 -6.34 1.27
C HIS A 273 -3.37 -6.00 0.06
N LEU A 274 -2.78 -5.61 -1.07
CA LEU A 274 -3.51 -5.36 -2.32
C LEU A 274 -4.26 -6.61 -2.83
N THR A 275 -3.82 -7.78 -2.40
CA THR A 275 -4.34 -9.06 -2.86
C THR A 275 -5.32 -9.73 -1.89
N LEU A 276 -5.64 -9.09 -0.75
CA LEU A 276 -6.60 -9.65 0.20
C LEU A 276 -8.02 -9.71 -0.40
N PRO A 277 -8.68 -10.87 -0.35
CA PRO A 277 -10.05 -11.02 -0.85
C PRO A 277 -11.03 -10.22 0.02
N THR A 278 -11.61 -9.15 -0.56
CA THR A 278 -12.62 -8.31 0.10
C THR A 278 -14.05 -8.80 -0.13
N LYS A 279 -14.28 -10.09 -0.35
CA LYS A 279 -15.63 -10.61 -0.57
C LYS A 279 -16.48 -10.40 0.70
N ARG A 280 -17.61 -9.75 0.51
CA ARG A 280 -18.73 -9.82 1.46
C ARG A 280 -19.16 -11.28 1.55
N ILE A 281 -18.76 -11.95 2.63
CA ILE A 281 -19.48 -13.12 3.11
C ILE A 281 -20.68 -12.53 3.86
N VAL A 282 -21.80 -12.50 3.21
CA VAL A 282 -23.07 -12.03 3.78
C VAL A 282 -23.63 -13.16 4.63
#